data_89aa1489daf92e7570387157297e1dc9
#
_entry.id   89aa1489daf92e7570387157297e1dc9
#
_cell.length_a   1.000
_cell.length_b   1.000
_cell.length_c   1.000
_cell.angle_alpha   90.00
_cell.angle_beta   90.00
_cell.angle_gamma   90.00
#
_symmetry.space_group_name_H-M   'P 1'
#
loop_
_entity.id
_entity.type
_entity.pdbx_description
1 polymer ?
#
loop_
_entity_poly.entity_id
_entity_poly.type
_entity_poly.pdbx_seq_one_letter_code
_entity_poly.pdbx_strand_id
1 'polypeptide(L)'
;MSLFEKHKDVLARAIEALHARTFFAAFPEHPSPAVYGETADADGQAQFKARLGKRFEALKQANPDGWVGEEESPYLQEPLNIQYPSFTVDHLVSSSRQAFNTWRKVGVDDRAGILLEALSRIKDRFFEIAYATMHTTGQGYMMAFQASGPHAADRALEAIAAGYEELQRFPNHAVWDKPMGKFNIQLSKEWRAVPKGVSVVIGCSTFPTWNSITGVFGSLITGNPVIMKPHPGAILPIAIVVAEIQSVLADNKLDPHTCQLAVDTADAMITKTLVEHPDVRLIDFTGNSLFGSYLESLPGKTVFTEKTGVNSVILDSVDDIDKVMANLAFALSLYSGQMCTAPQNFYIPSAGVKTPQGMISFDEVARKLADQINGLVDNPKAGPFVLGAVQSKKTTERVKEAETRGAKVILKSRTFDNPMFKNARVATPMLLEADASRKELFSQELFGPIALLIKTKDTDQSIALAKEMALSHGAISCGAYTTDAAVREKIADEMALAATPVSFNLTGGIYMNQNAAFSDFHVTGGNPAGNASFTNPEYVTRRFTWVGHREPAKV
;
A
#
# COMPACT_ATOMS: atom_id res chain seq x y z
N MET A 1 -14.88 27.28 -15.90
CA MET A 1 -15.29 25.94 -15.43
C MET A 1 -14.55 25.70 -14.14
N SER A 2 -15.22 25.31 -13.04
CA SER A 2 -14.54 24.97 -11.79
C SER A 2 -13.74 23.67 -11.95
N LEU A 3 -12.77 23.42 -11.06
CA LEU A 3 -12.01 22.15 -11.08
C LEU A 3 -12.93 20.95 -10.86
N PHE A 4 -13.97 21.09 -10.04
CA PHE A 4 -14.97 20.04 -9.84
C PHE A 4 -15.69 19.70 -11.16
N GLU A 5 -16.21 20.71 -11.88
CA GLU A 5 -16.87 20.50 -13.18
C GLU A 5 -15.93 19.88 -14.23
N LYS A 6 -14.62 20.16 -14.15
CA LYS A 6 -13.61 19.55 -15.03
C LYS A 6 -13.46 18.04 -14.80
N HIS A 7 -13.60 17.59 -13.56
CA HIS A 7 -13.25 16.22 -13.14
C HIS A 7 -14.44 15.37 -12.65
N LYS A 8 -15.65 15.92 -12.58
CA LYS A 8 -16.82 15.23 -11.99
C LYS A 8 -17.15 13.89 -12.64
N ASP A 9 -16.90 13.73 -13.94
CA ASP A 9 -17.23 12.49 -14.65
C ASP A 9 -16.32 11.33 -14.23
N VAL A 10 -15.03 11.56 -13.98
CA VAL A 10 -14.13 10.54 -13.47
C VAL A 10 -14.49 10.20 -12.02
N LEU A 11 -14.88 11.17 -11.21
CA LEU A 11 -15.34 10.95 -9.85
C LEU A 11 -16.61 10.09 -9.81
N ALA A 12 -17.59 10.41 -10.66
CA ALA A 12 -18.84 9.64 -10.74
C ALA A 12 -18.59 8.18 -11.11
N ARG A 13 -17.72 7.92 -12.08
CA ARG A 13 -17.30 6.56 -12.47
C ARG A 13 -16.55 5.83 -11.35
N ALA A 14 -15.73 6.53 -10.59
CA ALA A 14 -15.03 5.97 -9.45
C ALA A 14 -16.02 5.55 -8.33
N ILE A 15 -17.02 6.37 -8.04
CA ILE A 15 -18.10 6.05 -7.08
C ILE A 15 -18.92 4.83 -7.57
N GLU A 16 -19.27 4.78 -8.86
CA GLU A 16 -19.95 3.63 -9.44
C GLU A 16 -19.11 2.35 -9.26
N ALA A 17 -17.80 2.42 -9.51
CA ALA A 17 -16.89 1.29 -9.34
C ALA A 17 -16.79 0.81 -7.87
N LEU A 18 -16.79 1.72 -6.90
CA LEU A 18 -16.85 1.38 -5.48
C LEU A 18 -18.10 0.56 -5.15
N HIS A 19 -19.26 0.98 -5.66
CA HIS A 19 -20.52 0.27 -5.41
C HIS A 19 -20.62 -1.07 -6.11
N ALA A 20 -20.14 -1.13 -7.36
CA ALA A 20 -20.19 -2.33 -8.18
C ALA A 20 -19.09 -3.35 -7.81
N ARG A 21 -18.04 -2.94 -7.12
CA ARG A 21 -16.82 -3.73 -6.85
C ARG A 21 -16.24 -4.36 -8.12
N THR A 22 -16.24 -3.57 -9.20
CA THR A 22 -15.73 -4.00 -10.50
C THR A 22 -14.43 -3.29 -10.83
N PHE A 23 -13.67 -3.87 -11.75
CA PHE A 23 -12.45 -3.24 -12.24
C PHE A 23 -12.73 -1.84 -12.78
N PHE A 24 -11.97 -0.86 -12.26
CA PHE A 24 -11.90 0.49 -12.78
C PHE A 24 -10.46 0.99 -12.69
N ALA A 25 -9.99 1.63 -13.74
CA ALA A 25 -8.71 2.35 -13.77
C ALA A 25 -8.91 3.66 -14.54
N ALA A 26 -8.66 4.78 -13.87
CA ALA A 26 -8.64 6.09 -14.52
C ALA A 26 -7.26 6.37 -15.16
N PHE A 27 -6.23 5.70 -14.66
CA PHE A 27 -4.85 5.87 -15.10
C PHE A 27 -4.33 4.59 -15.75
N PRO A 28 -4.06 4.58 -17.09
CA PRO A 28 -3.58 3.39 -17.77
C PRO A 28 -2.25 2.88 -17.23
N GLU A 29 -2.19 1.59 -16.90
CA GLU A 29 -1.01 0.97 -16.28
C GLU A 29 0.11 0.61 -17.27
N HIS A 30 -0.16 0.65 -18.58
CA HIS A 30 0.83 0.36 -19.61
C HIS A 30 1.52 1.67 -20.06
N PRO A 31 2.86 1.78 -20.00
CA PRO A 31 3.60 2.99 -20.36
C PRO A 31 3.68 3.19 -21.88
N SER A 32 2.52 3.16 -22.56
CA SER A 32 2.43 3.27 -24.01
C SER A 32 2.63 4.72 -24.49
N PRO A 33 3.48 4.96 -25.51
CA PRO A 33 3.60 6.26 -26.16
C PRO A 33 2.28 6.83 -26.64
N ALA A 34 1.35 5.99 -27.11
CA ALA A 34 0.02 6.40 -27.55
C ALA A 34 -0.83 7.02 -26.41
N VAL A 35 -0.55 6.65 -25.15
CA VAL A 35 -1.27 7.17 -23.97
C VAL A 35 -0.54 8.34 -23.32
N TYR A 36 0.78 8.25 -23.21
CA TYR A 36 1.59 9.20 -22.42
C TYR A 36 2.44 10.15 -23.26
N GLY A 37 2.58 9.89 -24.56
CA GLY A 37 3.44 10.66 -25.48
C GLY A 37 4.74 9.93 -25.78
N GLU A 38 5.29 10.24 -26.97
CA GLU A 38 6.48 9.56 -27.51
C GLU A 38 7.76 9.80 -26.68
N THR A 39 7.86 10.93 -25.98
CA THR A 39 9.05 11.31 -25.21
C THR A 39 8.91 11.10 -23.71
N ALA A 40 7.73 10.73 -23.22
CA ALA A 40 7.40 10.71 -21.79
C ALA A 40 8.38 9.90 -20.93
N ASP A 41 8.81 8.74 -21.40
CA ASP A 41 9.79 7.91 -20.70
C ASP A 41 11.18 8.58 -20.65
N ALA A 42 11.66 9.07 -21.79
CA ALA A 42 12.95 9.75 -21.87
C ALA A 42 12.96 11.05 -21.04
N ASP A 43 11.86 11.80 -21.08
CA ASP A 43 11.70 13.03 -20.29
C ASP A 43 11.67 12.72 -18.79
N GLY A 44 10.95 11.69 -18.36
CA GLY A 44 10.92 11.23 -16.97
C GLY A 44 12.29 10.79 -16.46
N GLN A 45 13.03 10.03 -17.27
CA GLN A 45 14.41 9.67 -16.94
C GLN A 45 15.32 10.90 -16.82
N ALA A 46 15.21 11.84 -17.75
CA ALA A 46 15.98 13.09 -17.72
C ALA A 46 15.66 13.92 -16.48
N GLN A 47 14.37 14.03 -16.12
CA GLN A 47 13.90 14.74 -14.94
C GLN A 47 14.48 14.09 -13.66
N PHE A 48 14.41 12.77 -13.53
CA PHE A 48 15.04 12.05 -12.41
C PHE A 48 16.55 12.34 -12.33
N LYS A 49 17.28 12.18 -13.43
CA LYS A 49 18.73 12.45 -13.48
C LYS A 49 19.06 13.89 -13.09
N ALA A 50 18.19 14.84 -13.44
CA ALA A 50 18.37 16.25 -13.10
C ALA A 50 18.23 16.54 -11.59
N ARG A 51 17.66 15.62 -10.79
CA ARG A 51 17.57 15.74 -9.33
C ARG A 51 18.84 15.32 -8.61
N LEU A 52 19.62 14.40 -9.19
CA LEU A 52 20.77 13.82 -8.52
C LEU A 52 21.80 14.88 -8.10
N GLY A 53 22.26 14.78 -6.87
CA GLY A 53 23.27 15.69 -6.29
C GLY A 53 22.75 17.11 -6.00
N LYS A 54 21.44 17.34 -5.98
CA LYS A 54 20.86 18.68 -5.82
C LYS A 54 19.88 18.77 -4.66
N ARG A 55 19.56 19.99 -4.27
CA ARG A 55 18.43 20.29 -3.39
C ARG A 55 17.10 20.13 -4.15
N PHE A 56 16.12 19.55 -3.49
CA PHE A 56 14.75 19.43 -4.00
C PHE A 56 13.96 20.70 -3.63
N GLU A 57 13.98 21.68 -4.52
CA GLU A 57 13.41 23.03 -4.29
C GLU A 57 11.95 23.17 -4.75
N ALA A 58 11.31 22.10 -5.26
CA ALA A 58 9.95 22.16 -5.77
C ALA A 58 8.87 22.29 -4.67
N LEU A 59 9.21 21.95 -3.43
CA LEU A 59 8.29 22.09 -2.30
C LEU A 59 8.04 23.56 -1.95
N LYS A 60 6.76 23.89 -1.69
CA LYS A 60 6.33 25.22 -1.27
C LYS A 60 6.25 25.33 0.28
N GLN A 61 7.25 24.78 0.96
CA GLN A 61 7.44 24.90 2.41
C GLN A 61 8.59 25.88 2.65
N ALA A 62 8.24 27.06 3.17
CA ALA A 62 9.21 28.13 3.35
C ALA A 62 10.04 27.96 4.62
N ASN A 63 11.24 28.58 4.63
CA ASN A 63 12.14 28.70 5.79
C ASN A 63 12.51 27.34 6.42
N PRO A 64 13.16 26.44 5.70
CA PRO A 64 13.62 25.17 6.25
C PRO A 64 14.70 25.41 7.33
N ASP A 65 14.67 24.59 8.38
CA ASP A 65 15.67 24.60 9.44
C ASP A 65 17.00 23.97 8.97
N GLY A 66 16.95 23.12 7.92
CA GLY A 66 18.10 22.45 7.32
C GLY A 66 17.77 21.73 6.03
N TRP A 67 18.74 20.95 5.55
CA TRP A 67 18.63 20.13 4.35
C TRP A 67 19.21 18.75 4.64
N VAL A 68 18.45 17.70 4.40
CA VAL A 68 18.82 16.32 4.67
C VAL A 68 18.41 15.39 3.55
N GLY A 69 19.12 14.25 3.43
CA GLY A 69 18.82 13.18 2.49
C GLY A 69 19.90 12.12 2.55
N GLU A 70 19.50 10.84 2.57
CA GLU A 70 20.42 9.69 2.69
C GLU A 70 20.04 8.54 1.76
N GLU A 71 19.23 8.80 0.74
CA GLU A 71 18.80 7.78 -0.20
C GLU A 71 19.99 7.18 -0.97
N GLU A 72 20.05 5.86 -0.99
CA GLU A 72 21.01 5.07 -1.75
C GLU A 72 20.26 4.25 -2.82
N SER A 73 20.77 4.25 -4.05
CA SER A 73 20.19 3.41 -5.09
C SER A 73 20.55 1.93 -4.86
N PRO A 74 19.56 1.03 -4.72
CA PRO A 74 19.82 -0.41 -4.64
C PRO A 74 20.45 -1.00 -5.90
N TYR A 75 20.29 -0.34 -7.03
CA TYR A 75 20.88 -0.74 -8.32
C TYR A 75 22.32 -0.31 -8.49
N LEU A 76 22.65 0.89 -8.02
CA LEU A 76 24.01 1.45 -8.15
C LEU A 76 24.87 1.18 -6.91
N GLN A 77 24.22 1.00 -5.74
CA GLN A 77 24.82 1.00 -4.41
C GLN A 77 25.60 2.30 -4.13
N GLU A 78 25.05 3.40 -4.65
CA GLU A 78 25.61 4.75 -4.52
C GLU A 78 24.52 5.70 -3.98
N PRO A 79 24.90 6.70 -3.18
CA PRO A 79 23.96 7.71 -2.69
C PRO A 79 23.43 8.57 -3.84
N LEU A 80 22.16 8.90 -3.81
CA LEU A 80 21.54 9.81 -4.78
C LEU A 80 21.95 11.27 -4.55
N ASN A 81 22.45 11.59 -3.34
CA ASN A 81 22.88 12.93 -2.92
C ASN A 81 21.82 14.01 -3.14
N ILE A 82 20.54 13.65 -3.07
CA ILE A 82 19.42 14.59 -3.09
C ILE A 82 19.18 15.08 -1.67
N GLN A 83 19.02 16.37 -1.51
CA GLN A 83 18.71 16.97 -0.21
C GLN A 83 17.31 17.59 -0.20
N TYR A 84 16.56 17.37 0.85
CA TYR A 84 15.21 17.85 1.05
C TYR A 84 15.17 18.83 2.22
N PRO A 85 14.27 19.83 2.20
CA PRO A 85 14.14 20.77 3.31
C PRO A 85 13.64 20.02 4.55
N SER A 86 14.32 20.21 5.68
CA SER A 86 13.93 19.66 6.98
C SER A 86 13.40 20.75 7.90
N PHE A 87 12.49 20.35 8.79
CA PHE A 87 11.76 21.24 9.69
C PHE A 87 11.64 20.60 11.07
N THR A 88 11.58 21.41 12.11
CA THR A 88 11.21 20.92 13.44
C THR A 88 9.77 20.41 13.47
N VAL A 89 9.47 19.50 14.39
CA VAL A 89 8.11 18.97 14.57
C VAL A 89 7.12 20.09 14.88
N ASP A 90 7.49 21.03 15.73
CA ASP A 90 6.63 22.17 16.10
C ASP A 90 6.33 23.08 14.91
N HIS A 91 7.30 23.29 14.01
CA HIS A 91 7.08 24.05 12.76
C HIS A 91 6.06 23.32 11.87
N LEU A 92 6.25 22.03 11.60
CA LEU A 92 5.36 21.22 10.77
C LEU A 92 3.93 21.20 11.31
N VAL A 93 3.76 20.99 12.61
CA VAL A 93 2.44 20.88 13.22
C VAL A 93 1.75 22.25 13.31
N SER A 94 2.48 23.32 13.67
CA SER A 94 1.89 24.67 13.76
C SER A 94 1.44 25.18 12.40
N SER A 95 2.22 24.99 11.34
CA SER A 95 1.85 25.38 9.97
C SER A 95 0.68 24.53 9.43
N SER A 96 0.63 23.22 9.70
CA SER A 96 -0.56 22.40 9.38
C SER A 96 -1.81 22.87 10.12
N ARG A 97 -1.71 23.25 11.39
CA ARG A 97 -2.83 23.81 12.15
C ARG A 97 -3.33 25.13 11.58
N GLN A 98 -2.42 25.97 11.12
CA GLN A 98 -2.80 27.21 10.44
C GLN A 98 -3.55 26.90 9.13
N ALA A 99 -3.02 26.01 8.29
CA ALA A 99 -3.65 25.58 7.05
C ALA A 99 -5.03 24.93 7.29
N PHE A 100 -5.20 24.19 8.39
CA PHE A 100 -6.47 23.57 8.78
C PHE A 100 -7.61 24.58 8.87
N ASN A 101 -7.36 25.81 9.38
CA ASN A 101 -8.41 26.82 9.55
C ASN A 101 -9.04 27.27 8.23
N THR A 102 -8.31 27.19 7.14
CA THR A 102 -8.82 27.50 5.79
C THR A 102 -9.32 26.24 5.09
N TRP A 103 -8.54 25.17 5.09
CA TRP A 103 -8.86 23.93 4.36
C TRP A 103 -10.19 23.30 4.79
N ARG A 104 -10.46 23.24 6.10
CA ARG A 104 -11.72 22.67 6.64
C ARG A 104 -12.99 23.44 6.18
N LYS A 105 -12.84 24.65 5.68
CA LYS A 105 -13.96 25.48 5.20
C LYS A 105 -14.18 25.38 3.68
N VAL A 106 -13.24 24.77 2.96
CA VAL A 106 -13.40 24.51 1.52
C VAL A 106 -14.53 23.48 1.34
N GLY A 107 -15.45 23.75 0.43
CA GLY A 107 -16.56 22.85 0.09
C GLY A 107 -16.07 21.48 -0.38
N VAL A 108 -16.87 20.43 -0.18
CA VAL A 108 -16.45 19.06 -0.56
C VAL A 108 -16.23 18.96 -2.09
N ASP A 109 -17.05 19.62 -2.90
CA ASP A 109 -16.91 19.64 -4.35
C ASP A 109 -15.59 20.31 -4.76
N ASP A 110 -15.27 21.46 -4.16
CA ASP A 110 -14.02 22.16 -4.43
C ASP A 110 -12.81 21.33 -3.99
N ARG A 111 -12.88 20.68 -2.81
CA ARG A 111 -11.81 19.75 -2.37
C ARG A 111 -11.63 18.61 -3.37
N ALA A 112 -12.71 17.96 -3.79
CA ALA A 112 -12.66 16.89 -4.79
C ALA A 112 -12.03 17.39 -6.09
N GLY A 113 -12.49 18.53 -6.61
CA GLY A 113 -11.94 19.12 -7.83
C GLY A 113 -10.43 19.43 -7.73
N ILE A 114 -9.99 20.01 -6.62
CA ILE A 114 -8.56 20.30 -6.35
C ILE A 114 -7.73 19.02 -6.28
N LEU A 115 -8.22 18.01 -5.58
CA LEU A 115 -7.49 16.75 -5.42
C LEU A 115 -7.41 15.95 -6.71
N LEU A 116 -8.47 15.96 -7.52
CA LEU A 116 -8.48 15.32 -8.84
C LEU A 116 -7.56 16.06 -9.82
N GLU A 117 -7.47 17.40 -9.74
CA GLU A 117 -6.48 18.17 -10.49
C GLU A 117 -5.06 17.81 -10.07
N ALA A 118 -4.82 17.59 -8.76
CA ALA A 118 -3.51 17.14 -8.29
C ALA A 118 -3.16 15.77 -8.88
N LEU A 119 -4.10 14.81 -8.94
CA LEU A 119 -3.87 13.52 -9.59
C LEU A 119 -3.57 13.67 -11.10
N SER A 120 -4.24 14.62 -11.78
CA SER A 120 -3.95 14.90 -13.19
C SER A 120 -2.50 15.38 -13.39
N ARG A 121 -1.98 16.26 -12.51
CA ARG A 121 -0.58 16.72 -12.56
C ARG A 121 0.41 15.64 -12.16
N ILE A 122 0.07 14.82 -11.16
CA ILE A 122 0.89 13.67 -10.77
C ILE A 122 1.00 12.68 -11.93
N LYS A 123 -0.05 12.49 -12.75
CA LYS A 123 0.00 11.68 -13.96
C LYS A 123 1.12 12.13 -14.90
N ASP A 124 1.30 13.43 -15.08
CA ASP A 124 2.34 13.98 -15.96
C ASP A 124 3.77 13.73 -15.42
N ARG A 125 3.87 13.26 -14.17
CA ARG A 125 5.14 12.90 -13.49
C ARG A 125 5.36 11.39 -13.34
N PHE A 126 4.49 10.54 -13.84
CA PHE A 126 4.55 9.08 -13.60
C PHE A 126 5.90 8.48 -13.98
N PHE A 127 6.50 8.90 -15.09
CA PHE A 127 7.81 8.38 -15.50
C PHE A 127 8.95 8.86 -14.58
N GLU A 128 8.95 10.11 -14.16
CA GLU A 128 9.92 10.61 -13.15
C GLU A 128 9.76 9.85 -11.83
N ILE A 129 8.51 9.66 -11.37
CA ILE A 129 8.19 8.90 -10.16
C ILE A 129 8.63 7.44 -10.31
N ALA A 130 8.48 6.84 -11.49
CA ALA A 130 8.93 5.47 -11.77
C ALA A 130 10.45 5.33 -11.61
N TYR A 131 11.24 6.22 -12.23
CA TYR A 131 12.69 6.21 -12.07
C TYR A 131 13.11 6.52 -10.61
N ALA A 132 12.45 7.46 -9.96
CA ALA A 132 12.66 7.74 -8.54
C ALA A 132 12.39 6.51 -7.67
N THR A 133 11.25 5.83 -7.90
CA THR A 133 10.90 4.60 -7.18
C THR A 133 11.89 3.48 -7.46
N MET A 134 12.25 3.25 -8.72
CA MET A 134 13.24 2.26 -9.10
C MET A 134 14.55 2.45 -8.31
N HIS A 135 15.07 3.67 -8.27
CA HIS A 135 16.35 3.98 -7.65
C HIS A 135 16.31 4.20 -6.12
N THR A 136 15.15 4.24 -5.50
CA THR A 136 15.03 4.31 -4.04
C THR A 136 14.55 3.01 -3.42
N THR A 137 13.83 2.18 -4.17
CA THR A 137 13.21 0.96 -3.66
C THR A 137 13.82 -0.33 -4.23
N GLY A 138 14.38 -0.28 -5.43
CA GLY A 138 14.85 -1.47 -6.16
C GLY A 138 13.78 -2.20 -6.96
N GLN A 139 12.56 -1.65 -7.07
CA GLN A 139 11.54 -2.22 -7.97
C GLN A 139 12.04 -2.26 -9.42
N GLY A 140 11.70 -3.31 -10.18
CA GLY A 140 11.91 -3.33 -11.62
C GLY A 140 11.10 -2.22 -12.29
N TYR A 141 11.60 -1.67 -13.42
CA TYR A 141 11.01 -0.48 -14.05
C TYR A 141 9.49 -0.56 -14.28
N MET A 142 9.00 -1.66 -14.85
CA MET A 142 7.56 -1.83 -15.10
C MET A 142 6.75 -1.78 -13.79
N MET A 143 7.22 -2.47 -12.76
CA MET A 143 6.58 -2.45 -11.46
C MET A 143 6.65 -1.06 -10.82
N ALA A 144 7.80 -0.40 -10.90
CA ALA A 144 7.97 0.96 -10.39
C ALA A 144 7.03 1.95 -11.07
N PHE A 145 6.85 1.83 -12.40
CA PHE A 145 5.88 2.64 -13.14
C PHE A 145 4.44 2.32 -12.71
N GLN A 146 4.04 1.05 -12.76
CA GLN A 146 2.67 0.64 -12.48
C GLN A 146 2.28 0.95 -11.03
N ALA A 147 3.06 0.49 -10.06
CA ALA A 147 2.72 0.61 -8.66
C ALA A 147 2.82 2.05 -8.15
N SER A 148 3.89 2.80 -8.50
CA SER A 148 4.09 4.14 -7.96
C SER A 148 3.36 5.26 -8.73
N GLY A 149 2.95 4.99 -9.97
CA GLY A 149 2.20 5.89 -10.83
C GLY A 149 0.71 5.53 -10.88
N PRO A 150 0.27 4.81 -11.95
CA PRO A 150 -1.15 4.53 -12.20
C PRO A 150 -1.89 3.89 -11.03
N HIS A 151 -1.38 2.80 -10.45
CA HIS A 151 -2.08 2.10 -9.36
C HIS A 151 -2.16 2.95 -8.09
N ALA A 152 -1.10 3.70 -7.77
CA ALA A 152 -1.12 4.65 -6.65
C ALA A 152 -2.15 5.75 -6.88
N ALA A 153 -2.22 6.32 -8.11
CA ALA A 153 -3.19 7.35 -8.45
C ALA A 153 -4.64 6.83 -8.44
N ASP A 154 -4.89 5.60 -8.87
CA ASP A 154 -6.21 4.98 -8.77
C ASP A 154 -6.61 4.71 -7.31
N ARG A 155 -5.67 4.33 -6.43
CA ARG A 155 -5.93 4.23 -4.98
C ARG A 155 -6.23 5.59 -4.34
N ALA A 156 -5.57 6.65 -4.79
CA ALA A 156 -5.90 8.00 -4.36
C ALA A 156 -7.30 8.42 -4.82
N LEU A 157 -7.66 8.08 -6.07
CA LEU A 157 -9.00 8.31 -6.61
C LEU A 157 -10.06 7.54 -5.82
N GLU A 158 -9.80 6.29 -5.46
CA GLU A 158 -10.65 5.48 -4.56
C GLU A 158 -10.87 6.18 -3.22
N ALA A 159 -9.80 6.71 -2.59
CA ALA A 159 -9.89 7.45 -1.34
C ALA A 159 -10.71 8.75 -1.48
N ILE A 160 -10.54 9.49 -2.59
CA ILE A 160 -11.33 10.69 -2.88
C ILE A 160 -12.80 10.33 -3.06
N ALA A 161 -13.10 9.29 -3.86
CA ALA A 161 -14.46 8.86 -4.15
C ALA A 161 -15.19 8.38 -2.88
N ALA A 162 -14.55 7.54 -2.07
CA ALA A 162 -15.11 7.06 -0.80
C ALA A 162 -15.36 8.21 0.18
N GLY A 163 -14.40 9.14 0.32
CA GLY A 163 -14.56 10.29 1.20
C GLY A 163 -15.60 11.28 0.72
N TYR A 164 -15.68 11.52 -0.58
CA TYR A 164 -16.68 12.39 -1.20
C TYR A 164 -18.09 11.82 -0.98
N GLU A 165 -18.29 10.54 -1.26
CA GLU A 165 -19.59 9.87 -1.09
C GLU A 165 -20.07 9.92 0.36
N GLU A 166 -19.23 9.59 1.33
CA GLU A 166 -19.62 9.62 2.74
C GLU A 166 -19.94 11.04 3.24
N LEU A 167 -19.28 12.07 2.71
CA LEU A 167 -19.58 13.46 3.03
C LEU A 167 -20.86 13.97 2.36
N GLN A 168 -21.32 13.33 1.27
CA GLN A 168 -22.57 13.65 0.56
C GLN A 168 -23.74 12.74 0.96
N ARG A 169 -23.51 11.73 1.81
CA ARG A 169 -24.49 10.70 2.14
C ARG A 169 -25.77 11.24 2.77
N PHE A 170 -25.67 12.31 3.55
CA PHE A 170 -26.79 12.94 4.23
C PHE A 170 -26.89 14.41 3.84
N PRO A 171 -28.12 14.99 3.78
CA PRO A 171 -28.26 16.40 3.52
C PRO A 171 -27.69 17.23 4.68
N ASN A 172 -26.97 18.30 4.34
CA ASN A 172 -26.40 19.22 5.34
C ASN A 172 -27.48 20.10 6.02
N HIS A 173 -28.68 20.17 5.44
CA HIS A 173 -29.81 20.93 5.97
C HIS A 173 -31.10 20.13 5.81
N ALA A 174 -31.94 20.16 6.84
CA ALA A 174 -33.30 19.57 6.82
C ALA A 174 -34.24 20.34 7.74
N VAL A 175 -35.50 20.43 7.35
CA VAL A 175 -36.59 20.86 8.26
C VAL A 175 -37.16 19.63 8.92
N TRP A 176 -37.10 19.61 10.27
CA TRP A 176 -37.69 18.56 11.05
C TRP A 176 -39.06 19.04 11.55
N ASP A 177 -40.11 18.41 11.07
CA ASP A 177 -41.52 18.76 11.36
C ASP A 177 -42.17 17.63 12.16
N LYS A 178 -42.48 17.91 13.44
CA LYS A 178 -43.07 16.95 14.35
C LYS A 178 -44.50 17.35 14.67
N PRO A 179 -45.52 16.52 14.31
CA PRO A 179 -46.89 16.75 14.70
C PRO A 179 -47.07 16.62 16.23
N MET A 180 -47.75 17.60 16.82
CA MET A 180 -48.08 17.66 18.25
C MET A 180 -49.62 17.81 18.44
N GLY A 181 -50.37 17.06 17.67
CA GLY A 181 -51.85 17.11 17.67
C GLY A 181 -52.39 18.33 16.91
N LYS A 182 -52.61 19.45 17.59
CA LYS A 182 -53.20 20.67 16.98
C LYS A 182 -52.17 21.61 16.37
N PHE A 183 -50.90 21.37 16.55
CA PHE A 183 -49.78 22.17 15.99
C PHE A 183 -48.58 21.29 15.70
N ASN A 184 -47.64 21.81 14.92
CA ASN A 184 -46.37 21.14 14.64
C ASN A 184 -45.22 21.90 15.30
N ILE A 185 -44.23 21.17 15.78
CA ILE A 185 -42.92 21.72 16.15
C ILE A 185 -42.04 21.63 14.93
N GLN A 186 -41.63 22.78 14.37
CA GLN A 186 -40.75 22.84 13.22
C GLN A 186 -39.37 23.37 13.61
N LEU A 187 -38.34 22.60 13.30
CA LEU A 187 -36.97 22.95 13.56
C LEU A 187 -36.17 22.91 12.24
N SER A 188 -35.45 23.98 11.98
CA SER A 188 -34.39 24.00 10.98
C SER A 188 -33.16 23.31 11.59
N LYS A 189 -32.64 22.30 10.90
CA LYS A 189 -31.44 21.56 11.33
C LYS A 189 -30.32 21.73 10.28
N GLU A 190 -29.12 22.02 10.75
CA GLU A 190 -27.92 22.08 9.94
C GLU A 190 -26.89 21.10 10.48
N TRP A 191 -26.22 20.36 9.60
CA TRP A 191 -25.19 19.40 9.94
C TRP A 191 -23.87 19.75 9.27
N ARG A 192 -22.78 19.63 10.02
CA ARG A 192 -21.42 19.88 9.53
C ARG A 192 -20.54 18.68 9.79
N ALA A 193 -19.85 18.21 8.76
CA ALA A 193 -18.75 17.28 8.91
C ALA A 193 -17.54 18.05 9.44
N VAL A 194 -17.14 17.76 10.67
CA VAL A 194 -16.01 18.41 11.35
C VAL A 194 -14.78 17.52 11.24
N PRO A 195 -13.76 17.89 10.46
CA PRO A 195 -12.50 17.14 10.37
C PRO A 195 -11.81 17.06 11.73
N LYS A 196 -11.08 15.97 11.98
CA LYS A 196 -10.41 15.76 13.29
C LYS A 196 -9.19 16.65 13.53
N GLY A 197 -8.51 17.06 12.46
CA GLY A 197 -7.33 17.93 12.56
C GLY A 197 -6.11 17.39 11.83
N VAL A 198 -4.91 17.69 12.31
CA VAL A 198 -3.65 17.33 11.64
C VAL A 198 -3.52 15.82 11.53
N SER A 199 -3.28 15.35 10.30
CA SER A 199 -2.99 13.96 9.94
C SER A 199 -1.51 13.77 9.66
N VAL A 200 -0.92 12.69 10.15
CA VAL A 200 0.43 12.23 9.81
C VAL A 200 0.31 10.93 9.02
N VAL A 201 0.91 10.89 7.83
CA VAL A 201 0.98 9.67 7.01
C VAL A 201 2.43 9.20 6.97
N ILE A 202 2.67 7.98 7.46
CA ILE A 202 4.01 7.39 7.56
C ILE A 202 4.17 6.35 6.48
N GLY A 203 5.05 6.63 5.51
CA GLY A 203 5.30 5.76 4.36
C GLY A 203 6.35 4.68 4.64
N CYS A 204 6.18 3.53 3.99
CA CYS A 204 7.16 2.46 3.98
C CYS A 204 8.26 2.69 2.93
N SER A 205 9.33 1.89 3.00
CA SER A 205 10.49 2.03 2.10
C SER A 205 10.31 1.35 0.75
N THR A 206 9.47 0.33 0.63
CA THR A 206 9.36 -0.51 -0.57
C THR A 206 8.27 -0.09 -1.53
N PHE A 207 7.19 0.53 -1.03
CA PHE A 207 6.07 1.08 -1.81
C PHE A 207 5.70 2.48 -1.34
N PRO A 208 6.62 3.47 -1.48
CA PRO A 208 6.47 4.77 -0.85
C PRO A 208 5.18 5.51 -1.27
N THR A 209 4.87 5.59 -2.56
CA THR A 209 3.67 6.27 -3.06
C THR A 209 2.43 5.41 -2.85
N TRP A 210 2.45 4.16 -3.26
CA TRP A 210 1.29 3.27 -3.28
C TRP A 210 0.62 3.10 -1.91
N ASN A 211 1.41 2.89 -0.84
CA ASN A 211 0.89 2.74 0.51
C ASN A 211 0.49 4.06 1.16
N SER A 212 1.20 5.16 0.85
CA SER A 212 0.97 6.43 1.52
C SER A 212 -0.19 7.23 0.94
N ILE A 213 -0.39 7.13 -0.37
CA ILE A 213 -1.27 8.06 -1.12
C ILE A 213 -2.74 7.97 -0.66
N THR A 214 -3.18 6.78 -0.24
CA THR A 214 -4.53 6.56 0.29
C THR A 214 -4.81 7.36 1.55
N GLY A 215 -3.88 7.32 2.52
CA GLY A 215 -3.95 8.10 3.75
C GLY A 215 -3.89 9.61 3.50
N VAL A 216 -3.04 10.03 2.54
CA VAL A 216 -2.92 11.44 2.12
C VAL A 216 -4.26 11.94 1.57
N PHE A 217 -4.78 11.29 0.52
CA PHE A 217 -6.00 11.76 -0.14
C PHE A 217 -7.26 11.53 0.68
N GLY A 218 -7.33 10.45 1.46
CA GLY A 218 -8.42 10.21 2.42
C GLY A 218 -8.50 11.28 3.51
N SER A 219 -7.36 11.75 4.01
CA SER A 219 -7.32 12.86 4.95
C SER A 219 -7.68 14.19 4.30
N LEU A 220 -7.11 14.48 3.13
CA LEU A 220 -7.35 15.75 2.44
C LEU A 220 -8.81 15.91 2.02
N ILE A 221 -9.45 14.88 1.41
CA ILE A 221 -10.86 14.96 0.99
C ILE A 221 -11.79 15.18 2.18
N THR A 222 -11.47 14.60 3.35
CA THR A 222 -12.25 14.76 4.58
C THR A 222 -11.92 16.06 5.33
N GLY A 223 -11.07 16.94 4.77
CA GLY A 223 -10.78 18.28 5.30
C GLY A 223 -9.65 18.35 6.31
N ASN A 224 -8.87 17.28 6.46
CA ASN A 224 -7.72 17.23 7.37
C ASN A 224 -6.42 17.56 6.61
N PRO A 225 -5.58 18.48 7.08
CA PRO A 225 -4.26 18.71 6.51
C PRO A 225 -3.33 17.54 6.84
N VAL A 226 -2.35 17.31 5.98
CA VAL A 226 -1.46 16.14 6.03
C VAL A 226 0.00 16.54 6.18
N ILE A 227 0.68 15.88 7.10
CA ILE A 227 2.14 15.84 7.16
C ILE A 227 2.56 14.45 6.67
N MET A 228 3.12 14.40 5.47
CA MET A 228 3.63 13.17 4.87
C MET A 228 5.05 12.90 5.36
N LYS A 229 5.25 11.80 6.08
CA LYS A 229 6.53 11.35 6.64
C LYS A 229 7.03 10.12 5.86
N PRO A 230 7.85 10.31 4.81
CA PRO A 230 8.42 9.19 4.06
C PRO A 230 9.46 8.43 4.90
N HIS A 231 9.76 7.20 4.50
CA HIS A 231 10.94 6.49 4.99
C HIS A 231 12.22 7.20 4.51
N PRO A 232 13.27 7.37 5.34
CA PRO A 232 14.50 8.10 4.95
C PRO A 232 15.19 7.57 3.69
N GLY A 233 15.05 6.27 3.40
CA GLY A 233 15.60 5.64 2.20
C GLY A 233 14.71 5.73 0.95
N ALA A 234 13.53 6.36 1.00
CA ALA A 234 12.59 6.43 -0.14
C ALA A 234 11.74 7.72 -0.08
N ILE A 235 12.39 8.86 -0.24
CA ILE A 235 11.80 10.19 -0.11
C ILE A 235 11.36 10.74 -1.46
N LEU A 236 12.20 10.61 -2.50
CA LEU A 236 12.01 11.28 -3.78
C LEU A 236 10.64 11.05 -4.44
N PRO A 237 10.12 9.82 -4.55
CA PRO A 237 8.81 9.58 -5.16
C PRO A 237 7.69 10.36 -4.47
N ILE A 238 7.73 10.41 -3.14
CA ILE A 238 6.77 11.13 -2.31
C ILE A 238 6.95 12.65 -2.41
N ALA A 239 8.20 13.11 -2.44
CA ALA A 239 8.51 14.54 -2.57
C ALA A 239 7.93 15.13 -3.87
N ILE A 240 7.98 14.38 -4.98
CA ILE A 240 7.37 14.75 -6.26
C ILE A 240 5.85 14.87 -6.10
N VAL A 241 5.19 13.87 -5.50
CA VAL A 241 3.75 13.87 -5.26
C VAL A 241 3.31 15.06 -4.40
N VAL A 242 4.00 15.30 -3.28
CA VAL A 242 3.68 16.42 -2.37
C VAL A 242 3.87 17.76 -3.08
N ALA A 243 4.93 17.90 -3.89
CA ALA A 243 5.17 19.13 -4.64
C ALA A 243 4.04 19.45 -5.64
N GLU A 244 3.49 18.44 -6.34
CA GLU A 244 2.35 18.61 -7.24
C GLU A 244 1.07 19.00 -6.48
N ILE A 245 0.78 18.36 -5.34
CA ILE A 245 -0.35 18.74 -4.47
C ILE A 245 -0.20 20.21 -4.03
N GLN A 246 0.96 20.60 -3.53
CA GLN A 246 1.24 21.96 -3.09
C GLN A 246 1.13 22.99 -4.23
N SER A 247 1.52 22.59 -5.45
CA SER A 247 1.37 23.45 -6.62
C SER A 247 -0.10 23.75 -6.92
N VAL A 248 -0.96 22.73 -6.93
CA VAL A 248 -2.41 22.91 -7.14
C VAL A 248 -3.05 23.74 -6.03
N LEU A 249 -2.68 23.52 -4.77
CA LEU A 249 -3.16 24.31 -3.64
C LEU A 249 -2.80 25.81 -3.84
N ALA A 250 -1.55 26.10 -4.16
CA ALA A 250 -1.08 27.47 -4.39
C ALA A 250 -1.78 28.16 -5.56
N ASP A 251 -1.98 27.45 -6.68
CA ASP A 251 -2.69 27.99 -7.85
C ASP A 251 -4.15 28.33 -7.53
N ASN A 252 -4.74 27.63 -6.56
CA ASN A 252 -6.09 27.92 -6.04
C ASN A 252 -6.10 28.85 -4.83
N LYS A 253 -4.98 29.54 -4.53
CA LYS A 253 -4.83 30.50 -3.42
C LYS A 253 -5.10 29.86 -2.04
N LEU A 254 -4.80 28.58 -1.90
CA LEU A 254 -4.85 27.82 -0.66
C LEU A 254 -3.45 27.64 -0.10
N ASP A 255 -3.37 27.45 1.22
CA ASP A 255 -2.10 27.26 1.91
C ASP A 255 -1.43 25.93 1.51
N PRO A 256 -0.23 25.93 0.91
CA PRO A 256 0.51 24.72 0.59
C PRO A 256 0.81 23.82 1.80
N HIS A 257 0.86 24.37 3.03
CA HIS A 257 1.04 23.59 4.26
C HIS A 257 -0.17 22.69 4.60
N THR A 258 -1.22 22.71 3.78
CA THR A 258 -2.31 21.72 3.81
C THR A 258 -1.77 20.31 3.51
N CYS A 259 -0.69 20.20 2.71
CA CYS A 259 0.03 18.93 2.49
C CYS A 259 1.54 19.20 2.58
N GLN A 260 2.19 18.75 3.63
CA GLN A 260 3.62 18.97 3.91
C GLN A 260 4.42 17.69 3.80
N LEU A 261 5.70 17.82 3.48
CA LEU A 261 6.71 16.75 3.57
C LEU A 261 7.52 16.92 4.86
N ALA A 262 7.62 15.87 5.65
CA ALA A 262 8.46 15.81 6.87
C ALA A 262 9.61 14.84 6.65
N VAL A 263 10.80 15.36 6.45
CA VAL A 263 11.99 14.57 6.15
C VAL A 263 12.88 14.44 7.37
N ASP A 264 13.47 13.26 7.56
CA ASP A 264 14.49 12.97 8.56
C ASP A 264 15.56 12.02 8.02
N THR A 265 16.50 11.64 8.88
CA THR A 265 17.51 10.61 8.60
C THR A 265 17.36 9.45 9.58
N ALA A 266 17.97 8.29 9.26
CA ALA A 266 17.92 7.12 10.13
C ALA A 266 18.49 7.37 11.53
N ASP A 267 19.50 8.24 11.63
CA ASP A 267 20.15 8.59 12.90
C ASP A 267 19.41 9.68 13.68
N ALA A 268 18.50 10.44 13.04
CA ALA A 268 17.77 11.55 13.66
C ALA A 268 16.28 11.51 13.30
N MET A 269 15.61 10.37 13.59
CA MET A 269 14.20 10.15 13.27
C MET A 269 13.28 11.03 14.13
N ILE A 270 12.41 11.80 13.45
CA ILE A 270 11.40 12.65 14.10
C ILE A 270 10.04 11.93 14.26
N THR A 271 9.86 10.74 13.70
CA THR A 271 8.56 10.07 13.60
C THR A 271 7.86 9.94 14.95
N LYS A 272 8.57 9.48 15.99
CA LYS A 272 7.98 9.29 17.32
C LYS A 272 7.48 10.61 17.91
N THR A 273 8.33 11.63 17.93
CA THR A 273 7.97 12.97 18.44
C THR A 273 6.80 13.57 17.66
N LEU A 274 6.77 13.37 16.33
CA LEU A 274 5.70 13.87 15.48
C LEU A 274 4.34 13.22 15.80
N VAL A 275 4.28 11.89 15.94
CA VAL A 275 3.01 11.19 16.22
C VAL A 275 2.52 11.39 17.66
N GLU A 276 3.42 11.63 18.61
CA GLU A 276 3.09 11.94 20.00
C GLU A 276 2.62 13.39 20.20
N HIS A 277 2.88 14.27 19.23
CA HIS A 277 2.49 15.69 19.36
C HIS A 277 0.98 15.84 19.64
N PRO A 278 0.55 16.64 20.63
CA PRO A 278 -0.86 16.70 21.07
C PRO A 278 -1.84 17.16 19.99
N ASP A 279 -1.39 17.94 19.03
CA ASP A 279 -2.23 18.44 17.94
C ASP A 279 -2.34 17.48 16.72
N VAL A 280 -1.53 16.44 16.64
CA VAL A 280 -1.71 15.36 15.68
C VAL A 280 -2.91 14.52 16.12
N ARG A 281 -3.88 14.32 15.25
CA ARG A 281 -5.15 13.63 15.53
C ARG A 281 -5.35 12.35 14.75
N LEU A 282 -4.77 12.28 13.56
CA LEU A 282 -4.86 11.14 12.66
C LEU A 282 -3.47 10.61 12.36
N ILE A 283 -3.32 9.30 12.29
CA ILE A 283 -2.06 8.64 11.92
C ILE A 283 -2.41 7.51 10.95
N ASP A 284 -1.81 7.56 9.76
CA ASP A 284 -1.79 6.45 8.82
C ASP A 284 -0.38 5.85 8.82
N PHE A 285 -0.25 4.56 8.93
CA PHE A 285 1.04 3.87 9.04
C PHE A 285 1.07 2.59 8.23
N THR A 286 2.13 2.40 7.46
CA THR A 286 2.50 1.13 6.85
C THR A 286 3.91 0.74 7.28
N GLY A 287 4.08 -0.44 7.89
CA GLY A 287 5.39 -0.90 8.34
C GLY A 287 5.36 -2.06 9.33
N ASN A 288 6.38 -2.16 10.18
CA ASN A 288 6.52 -3.27 11.12
C ASN A 288 5.46 -3.27 12.24
N SER A 289 5.11 -4.46 12.71
CA SER A 289 4.07 -4.66 13.72
C SER A 289 4.39 -4.02 15.08
N LEU A 290 5.67 -3.96 15.47
CA LEU A 290 6.07 -3.38 16.76
C LEU A 290 5.71 -1.89 16.84
N PHE A 291 6.10 -1.12 15.82
CA PHE A 291 5.80 0.31 15.79
C PHE A 291 4.32 0.56 15.50
N GLY A 292 3.68 -0.24 14.63
CA GLY A 292 2.24 -0.14 14.38
C GLY A 292 1.41 -0.36 15.65
N SER A 293 1.70 -1.37 16.45
CA SER A 293 1.03 -1.63 17.73
C SER A 293 1.28 -0.52 18.76
N TYR A 294 2.48 0.07 18.77
CA TYR A 294 2.75 1.26 19.57
C TYR A 294 1.85 2.41 19.14
N LEU A 295 1.71 2.69 17.85
CA LEU A 295 0.83 3.76 17.35
C LEU A 295 -0.64 3.53 17.75
N GLU A 296 -1.13 2.29 17.64
CA GLU A 296 -2.49 1.91 18.05
C GLU A 296 -2.74 2.13 19.54
N SER A 297 -1.69 2.11 20.37
CA SER A 297 -1.78 2.37 21.82
C SER A 297 -1.81 3.85 22.20
N LEU A 298 -1.58 4.78 21.26
CA LEU A 298 -1.52 6.21 21.55
C LEU A 298 -2.91 6.77 21.90
N PRO A 299 -3.09 7.36 23.08
CA PRO A 299 -4.38 7.86 23.51
C PRO A 299 -4.82 9.09 22.71
N GLY A 300 -6.10 9.18 22.40
CA GLY A 300 -6.70 10.33 21.73
C GLY A 300 -6.34 10.49 20.25
N LYS A 301 -5.72 9.49 19.65
CA LYS A 301 -5.40 9.43 18.21
C LYS A 301 -6.37 8.50 17.50
N THR A 302 -6.69 8.81 16.25
CA THR A 302 -7.32 7.86 15.32
C THR A 302 -6.21 7.29 14.44
N VAL A 303 -5.98 6.00 14.55
CA VAL A 303 -4.85 5.34 13.89
C VAL A 303 -5.38 4.34 12.86
N PHE A 304 -4.78 4.35 11.67
CA PHE A 304 -4.98 3.42 10.59
C PHE A 304 -3.66 2.73 10.31
N THR A 305 -3.63 1.40 10.44
CA THR A 305 -2.39 0.62 10.30
C THR A 305 -2.50 -0.44 9.24
N GLU A 306 -1.42 -0.60 8.49
CA GLU A 306 -1.06 -1.79 7.74
C GLU A 306 0.29 -2.26 8.27
N LYS A 307 0.30 -3.48 8.85
CA LYS A 307 1.45 -4.06 9.55
C LYS A 307 1.93 -5.31 8.85
N THR A 308 2.98 -5.91 9.36
CA THR A 308 3.51 -7.19 8.88
C THR A 308 2.49 -8.31 9.06
N GLY A 309 2.56 -9.31 8.18
CA GLY A 309 1.72 -10.49 8.23
C GLY A 309 2.42 -11.72 7.65
N VAL A 310 1.89 -12.91 7.94
CA VAL A 310 2.36 -14.18 7.42
C VAL A 310 1.37 -14.73 6.40
N ASN A 311 1.53 -14.32 5.15
CA ASN A 311 0.63 -14.71 4.07
C ASN A 311 0.77 -16.19 3.73
N SER A 312 -0.36 -16.85 3.50
CA SER A 312 -0.45 -18.29 3.35
C SER A 312 -0.71 -18.70 1.90
N VAL A 313 -0.24 -19.90 1.55
CA VAL A 313 -0.71 -20.67 0.39
C VAL A 313 -1.11 -22.07 0.87
N ILE A 314 -2.33 -22.51 0.56
CA ILE A 314 -2.84 -23.83 0.87
C ILE A 314 -2.87 -24.65 -0.42
N LEU A 315 -2.15 -25.78 -0.46
CA LEU A 315 -2.12 -26.68 -1.61
C LEU A 315 -2.80 -27.99 -1.24
N ASP A 316 -3.99 -28.24 -1.77
CA ASP A 316 -4.77 -29.48 -1.61
C ASP A 316 -4.77 -30.32 -2.88
N SER A 317 -5.30 -29.75 -3.96
CA SER A 317 -5.41 -30.41 -5.27
C SER A 317 -5.34 -29.39 -6.41
N VAL A 318 -4.89 -29.83 -7.57
CA VAL A 318 -4.69 -28.96 -8.74
C VAL A 318 -5.03 -29.71 -10.04
N ASP A 319 -5.52 -28.98 -11.04
CA ASP A 319 -5.72 -29.53 -12.38
C ASP A 319 -4.41 -29.65 -13.17
N ASP A 320 -3.51 -28.69 -13.02
CA ASP A 320 -2.22 -28.61 -13.71
C ASP A 320 -1.14 -28.09 -12.75
N ILE A 321 -0.34 -29.00 -12.22
CA ILE A 321 0.69 -28.69 -11.23
C ILE A 321 1.77 -27.76 -11.80
N ASP A 322 2.11 -27.89 -13.09
CA ASP A 322 3.20 -27.10 -13.66
C ASP A 322 2.77 -25.62 -13.84
N LYS A 323 1.51 -25.37 -14.22
CA LYS A 323 0.96 -24.00 -14.25
C LYS A 323 0.89 -23.36 -12.85
N VAL A 324 0.51 -24.15 -11.85
CA VAL A 324 0.46 -23.67 -10.46
C VAL A 324 1.87 -23.35 -9.96
N MET A 325 2.84 -24.26 -10.14
CA MET A 325 4.22 -24.02 -9.72
C MET A 325 4.85 -22.82 -10.45
N ALA A 326 4.57 -22.64 -11.73
CA ALA A 326 5.03 -21.46 -12.49
C ALA A 326 4.44 -20.15 -11.92
N ASN A 327 3.15 -20.16 -11.55
CA ASN A 327 2.51 -18.98 -10.95
C ASN A 327 3.06 -18.67 -9.55
N LEU A 328 3.28 -19.69 -8.72
CA LEU A 328 3.86 -19.53 -7.39
C LEU A 328 5.33 -19.09 -7.46
N ALA A 329 6.10 -19.60 -8.42
CA ALA A 329 7.46 -19.14 -8.67
C ALA A 329 7.50 -17.66 -9.08
N PHE A 330 6.57 -17.22 -9.94
CA PHE A 330 6.41 -15.81 -10.27
C PHE A 330 6.07 -14.97 -9.02
N ALA A 331 5.08 -15.40 -8.22
CA ALA A 331 4.64 -14.67 -7.03
C ALA A 331 5.75 -14.52 -5.98
N LEU A 332 6.62 -15.54 -5.82
CA LEU A 332 7.79 -15.50 -4.93
C LEU A 332 8.95 -14.65 -5.47
N SER A 333 9.08 -14.59 -6.79
CA SER A 333 10.20 -13.90 -7.44
C SER A 333 9.92 -12.43 -7.68
N LEU A 334 8.64 -12.04 -7.82
CA LEU A 334 8.26 -10.66 -8.11
C LEU A 334 8.79 -9.73 -7.03
N TYR A 335 9.61 -8.76 -7.47
CA TYR A 335 10.30 -7.80 -6.61
C TYR A 335 11.09 -8.49 -5.45
N SER A 336 11.63 -9.69 -5.69
CA SER A 336 12.32 -10.49 -4.66
C SER A 336 11.51 -10.63 -3.36
N GLY A 337 10.19 -10.82 -3.46
CA GLY A 337 9.29 -10.99 -2.32
C GLY A 337 9.18 -9.79 -1.37
N GLN A 338 9.60 -8.60 -1.78
CA GLN A 338 9.59 -7.39 -0.94
C GLN A 338 8.22 -6.68 -0.95
N MET A 339 7.14 -7.44 -0.82
CA MET A 339 5.76 -6.97 -0.82
C MET A 339 5.02 -7.49 0.41
N CYS A 340 4.16 -6.65 0.98
CA CYS A 340 3.30 -7.01 2.11
C CYS A 340 2.34 -8.17 1.79
N THR A 341 2.05 -8.41 0.51
CA THR A 341 1.20 -9.50 0.01
C THR A 341 1.98 -10.71 -0.50
N ALA A 342 3.33 -10.70 -0.43
CA ALA A 342 4.13 -11.84 -0.88
C ALA A 342 3.79 -13.10 -0.07
N PRO A 343 3.57 -14.25 -0.74
CA PRO A 343 3.31 -15.50 -0.03
C PRO A 343 4.57 -15.97 0.71
N GLN A 344 4.41 -16.42 1.96
CA GLN A 344 5.52 -16.93 2.76
C GLN A 344 5.32 -18.38 3.17
N ASN A 345 4.14 -18.72 3.73
CA ASN A 345 3.88 -20.02 4.32
C ASN A 345 3.06 -20.90 3.37
N PHE A 346 3.67 -21.94 2.85
CA PHE A 346 3.05 -22.91 1.92
C PHE A 346 2.68 -24.17 2.68
N TYR A 347 1.41 -24.36 3.01
CA TYR A 347 0.91 -25.54 3.73
C TYR A 347 0.57 -26.63 2.73
N ILE A 348 1.28 -27.74 2.84
CA ILE A 348 1.21 -28.88 1.90
C ILE A 348 1.06 -30.18 2.71
N PRO A 349 0.01 -30.99 2.46
CA PRO A 349 -0.13 -32.29 3.09
C PRO A 349 1.12 -33.18 2.87
N SER A 350 1.53 -33.92 3.88
CA SER A 350 2.68 -34.82 3.81
C SER A 350 2.52 -35.92 2.75
N ALA A 351 1.27 -36.31 2.47
CA ALA A 351 0.93 -37.22 1.35
C ALA A 351 1.16 -36.58 -0.02
N GLY A 352 1.26 -35.23 -0.08
CA GLY A 352 1.41 -34.49 -1.32
C GLY A 352 0.13 -33.83 -1.80
N VAL A 353 0.09 -33.49 -3.09
CA VAL A 353 -1.00 -32.75 -3.77
C VAL A 353 -1.67 -33.65 -4.79
N LYS A 354 -3.01 -33.70 -4.79
CA LYS A 354 -3.80 -34.47 -5.75
C LYS A 354 -3.78 -33.80 -7.12
N THR A 355 -3.66 -34.60 -8.19
CA THR A 355 -3.79 -34.16 -9.58
C THR A 355 -4.65 -35.15 -10.35
N PRO A 356 -5.10 -34.84 -11.58
CA PRO A 356 -5.80 -35.80 -12.43
C PRO A 356 -5.00 -37.07 -12.76
N GLN A 357 -3.65 -36.98 -12.68
CA GLN A 357 -2.75 -38.12 -12.95
C GLN A 357 -2.40 -38.91 -11.68
N GLY A 358 -2.89 -38.52 -10.52
CA GLY A 358 -2.61 -39.15 -9.23
C GLY A 358 -1.99 -38.18 -8.21
N MET A 359 -1.44 -38.76 -7.14
CA MET A 359 -0.82 -38.00 -6.07
C MET A 359 0.62 -37.63 -6.42
N ILE A 360 0.98 -36.36 -6.31
CA ILE A 360 2.35 -35.87 -6.40
C ILE A 360 2.86 -35.68 -4.97
N SER A 361 4.00 -36.30 -4.64
CA SER A 361 4.56 -36.25 -3.29
C SER A 361 4.99 -34.82 -2.90
N PHE A 362 5.06 -34.56 -1.58
CA PHE A 362 5.57 -33.29 -1.06
C PHE A 362 6.94 -32.94 -1.64
N ASP A 363 7.88 -33.89 -1.68
CA ASP A 363 9.23 -33.65 -2.19
C ASP A 363 9.24 -33.31 -3.69
N GLU A 364 8.33 -33.91 -4.45
CA GLU A 364 8.16 -33.62 -5.88
C GLU A 364 7.55 -32.22 -6.10
N VAL A 365 6.58 -31.80 -5.29
CA VAL A 365 6.02 -30.43 -5.33
C VAL A 365 7.11 -29.42 -5.01
N ALA A 366 7.91 -29.66 -3.97
CA ALA A 366 9.02 -28.82 -3.56
C ALA A 366 10.07 -28.68 -4.68
N ARG A 367 10.44 -29.82 -5.31
CA ARG A 367 11.37 -29.83 -6.44
C ARG A 367 10.83 -29.06 -7.64
N LYS A 368 9.57 -29.29 -8.05
CA LYS A 368 8.93 -28.57 -9.16
C LYS A 368 8.91 -27.06 -8.92
N LEU A 369 8.60 -26.61 -7.70
CA LEU A 369 8.63 -25.18 -7.36
C LEU A 369 10.06 -24.61 -7.47
N ALA A 370 11.06 -25.32 -6.95
CA ALA A 370 12.46 -24.91 -7.06
C ALA A 370 12.93 -24.84 -8.52
N ASP A 371 12.54 -25.81 -9.35
CA ASP A 371 12.87 -25.83 -10.78
C ASP A 371 12.24 -24.64 -11.53
N GLN A 372 10.97 -24.31 -11.23
CA GLN A 372 10.29 -23.16 -11.83
C GLN A 372 10.93 -21.82 -11.39
N ILE A 373 11.31 -21.69 -10.12
CA ILE A 373 12.04 -20.51 -9.65
C ILE A 373 13.38 -20.37 -10.38
N ASN A 374 14.18 -21.44 -10.46
CA ASN A 374 15.44 -21.42 -11.18
C ASN A 374 15.24 -21.06 -12.67
N GLY A 375 14.26 -21.66 -13.34
CA GLY A 375 13.94 -21.37 -14.73
C GLY A 375 13.57 -19.90 -14.96
N LEU A 376 12.84 -19.28 -14.04
CA LEU A 376 12.51 -17.86 -14.11
C LEU A 376 13.73 -16.98 -13.86
N VAL A 377 14.51 -17.27 -12.82
CA VAL A 377 15.70 -16.51 -12.40
C VAL A 377 16.79 -16.56 -13.47
N ASP A 378 17.00 -17.74 -14.06
CA ASP A 378 18.04 -17.95 -15.07
C ASP A 378 17.66 -17.44 -16.48
N ASN A 379 16.41 -16.98 -16.64
CA ASN A 379 15.99 -16.33 -17.88
C ASN A 379 16.53 -14.89 -17.93
N PRO A 380 17.51 -14.59 -18.82
CA PRO A 380 18.19 -13.29 -18.82
C PRO A 380 17.30 -12.13 -19.25
N LYS A 381 16.15 -12.43 -19.90
CA LYS A 381 15.17 -11.42 -20.31
C LYS A 381 14.08 -11.16 -19.26
N ALA A 382 13.75 -12.14 -18.42
CA ALA A 382 12.67 -12.04 -17.44
C ALA A 382 13.21 -11.89 -16.01
N GLY A 383 14.17 -12.70 -15.59
CA GLY A 383 14.64 -12.77 -14.22
C GLY A 383 15.02 -11.41 -13.61
N PRO A 384 15.93 -10.64 -14.21
CA PRO A 384 16.36 -9.34 -13.66
C PRO A 384 15.20 -8.33 -13.54
N PHE A 385 14.23 -8.37 -14.46
CA PHE A 385 13.09 -7.45 -14.45
C PHE A 385 12.04 -7.84 -13.41
N VAL A 386 11.81 -9.14 -13.23
CA VAL A 386 10.87 -9.65 -12.22
C VAL A 386 11.43 -9.47 -10.82
N LEU A 387 12.70 -9.81 -10.60
CA LEU A 387 13.33 -9.75 -9.29
C LEU A 387 13.65 -8.33 -8.82
N GLY A 388 14.03 -7.44 -9.74
CA GLY A 388 14.51 -6.10 -9.38
C GLY A 388 15.78 -6.15 -8.53
N ALA A 389 15.92 -5.19 -7.61
CA ALA A 389 16.99 -5.13 -6.63
C ALA A 389 16.43 -5.17 -5.19
N VAL A 390 17.24 -5.61 -4.24
CA VAL A 390 16.87 -5.63 -2.82
C VAL A 390 17.12 -4.24 -2.21
N GLN A 391 16.04 -3.64 -1.70
CA GLN A 391 16.06 -2.27 -1.19
C GLN A 391 17.02 -2.09 -0.01
N SER A 392 17.01 -2.99 0.96
CA SER A 392 17.77 -2.85 2.20
C SER A 392 18.81 -3.96 2.40
N LYS A 393 20.00 -3.60 2.91
CA LYS A 393 21.01 -4.56 3.37
C LYS A 393 20.44 -5.51 4.44
N LYS A 394 19.54 -5.01 5.30
CA LYS A 394 18.85 -5.82 6.32
C LYS A 394 18.04 -6.98 5.71
N THR A 395 17.47 -6.81 4.51
CA THR A 395 16.77 -7.89 3.83
C THR A 395 17.73 -8.98 3.37
N THR A 396 18.92 -8.61 2.84
CA THR A 396 19.94 -9.60 2.46
C THR A 396 20.54 -10.32 3.68
N GLU A 397 20.67 -9.63 4.81
CA GLU A 397 21.08 -10.21 6.09
C GLU A 397 20.03 -11.23 6.57
N ARG A 398 18.73 -10.88 6.54
CA ARG A 398 17.63 -11.78 6.89
C ARG A 398 17.60 -13.05 6.04
N VAL A 399 17.89 -12.95 4.74
CA VAL A 399 18.01 -14.12 3.85
C VAL A 399 19.12 -15.05 4.33
N LYS A 400 20.29 -14.51 4.68
CA LYS A 400 21.42 -15.31 5.22
C LYS A 400 21.06 -15.93 6.58
N GLU A 401 20.43 -15.19 7.47
CA GLU A 401 19.99 -15.70 8.78
C GLU A 401 18.95 -16.80 8.64
N ALA A 402 18.00 -16.67 7.71
CA ALA A 402 16.95 -17.67 7.47
C ALA A 402 17.56 -19.05 7.10
N GLU A 403 18.68 -19.10 6.40
CA GLU A 403 19.38 -20.34 6.04
C GLU A 403 19.82 -21.13 7.29
N THR A 404 20.06 -20.47 8.42
CA THR A 404 20.62 -21.08 9.65
C THR A 404 19.60 -21.25 10.78
N ARG A 405 18.31 -20.90 10.58
CA ARG A 405 17.27 -20.97 11.62
C ARG A 405 16.79 -22.39 11.97
N GLY A 406 17.35 -23.43 11.35
CA GLY A 406 17.04 -24.82 11.66
C GLY A 406 15.91 -25.44 10.83
N ALA A 407 15.46 -24.76 9.77
CA ALA A 407 14.67 -25.36 8.69
C ALA A 407 15.57 -26.08 7.70
N LYS A 408 15.06 -27.09 6.98
CA LYS A 408 15.82 -27.75 5.92
C LYS A 408 15.80 -26.86 4.67
N VAL A 409 16.97 -26.52 4.14
CA VAL A 409 17.10 -25.72 2.91
C VAL A 409 16.82 -26.60 1.69
N ILE A 410 15.78 -26.25 0.91
CA ILE A 410 15.43 -26.90 -0.37
C ILE A 410 16.10 -26.15 -1.53
N LEU A 411 15.97 -24.81 -1.54
CA LEU A 411 16.58 -23.94 -2.53
C LEU A 411 17.30 -22.80 -1.81
N LYS A 412 18.59 -22.64 -2.06
CA LYS A 412 19.36 -21.51 -1.54
C LYS A 412 19.13 -20.26 -2.35
N SER A 413 19.03 -19.12 -1.66
CA SER A 413 19.13 -17.84 -2.33
C SER A 413 20.53 -17.62 -2.89
N ARG A 414 20.61 -17.03 -4.04
CA ARG A 414 21.87 -16.68 -4.71
C ARG A 414 21.80 -15.28 -5.31
N THR A 415 22.93 -14.74 -5.65
CA THR A 415 23.06 -13.55 -6.48
C THR A 415 22.88 -13.92 -7.95
N PHE A 416 22.55 -12.94 -8.78
CA PHE A 416 22.52 -13.08 -10.24
C PHE A 416 23.08 -11.80 -10.87
N ASP A 417 23.56 -11.92 -12.11
CA ASP A 417 24.07 -10.78 -12.85
C ASP A 417 22.90 -9.95 -13.41
N ASN A 418 22.80 -8.68 -12.98
CA ASN A 418 21.87 -7.75 -13.57
C ASN A 418 22.50 -7.13 -14.83
N PRO A 419 21.92 -7.30 -16.03
CA PRO A 419 22.55 -6.86 -17.28
C PRO A 419 22.67 -5.33 -17.41
N MET A 420 21.83 -4.57 -16.70
CA MET A 420 21.84 -3.10 -16.74
C MET A 420 22.63 -2.50 -15.57
N PHE A 421 22.68 -3.18 -14.43
CA PHE A 421 23.26 -2.66 -13.20
C PHE A 421 24.15 -3.70 -12.52
N LYS A 422 25.44 -3.70 -12.88
CA LYS A 422 26.43 -4.68 -12.38
C LYS A 422 26.56 -4.70 -10.86
N ASN A 423 26.29 -3.58 -10.20
CA ASN A 423 26.38 -3.44 -8.75
C ASN A 423 25.05 -3.67 -8.02
N ALA A 424 23.98 -4.05 -8.72
CA ALA A 424 22.68 -4.22 -8.10
C ALA A 424 22.73 -5.16 -6.90
N ARG A 425 22.12 -4.76 -5.79
CA ARG A 425 21.93 -5.61 -4.62
C ARG A 425 20.81 -6.59 -4.95
N VAL A 426 21.13 -7.86 -5.12
CA VAL A 426 20.19 -8.89 -5.60
C VAL A 426 20.16 -10.09 -4.68
N ALA A 427 19.00 -10.74 -4.59
CA ALA A 427 18.77 -12.00 -3.92
C ALA A 427 17.63 -12.76 -4.62
N THR A 428 17.84 -14.04 -4.90
CA THR A 428 16.81 -14.91 -5.47
C THR A 428 15.94 -15.53 -4.38
N PRO A 429 14.74 -16.06 -4.69
CA PRO A 429 13.94 -16.78 -3.72
C PRO A 429 14.68 -17.94 -3.05
N MET A 430 14.47 -18.08 -1.73
CA MET A 430 14.89 -19.20 -0.90
C MET A 430 13.68 -20.04 -0.56
N LEU A 431 13.81 -21.36 -0.64
CA LEU A 431 12.80 -22.31 -0.16
C LEU A 431 13.34 -23.10 1.03
N LEU A 432 12.59 -23.08 2.10
CA LEU A 432 12.88 -23.81 3.34
C LEU A 432 11.77 -24.84 3.57
N GLU A 433 12.10 -25.99 4.16
CA GLU A 433 11.13 -26.99 4.59
C GLU A 433 11.03 -26.97 6.12
N ALA A 434 9.80 -26.97 6.63
CA ALA A 434 9.52 -27.07 8.05
C ALA A 434 8.39 -28.09 8.31
N ASP A 435 8.42 -28.71 9.48
CA ASP A 435 7.30 -29.50 10.00
C ASP A 435 6.27 -28.58 10.64
N ALA A 436 4.98 -28.94 10.56
CA ALA A 436 3.87 -28.17 11.13
C ALA A 436 3.98 -27.94 12.64
N SER A 437 4.76 -28.76 13.36
CA SER A 437 5.04 -28.61 14.78
C SER A 437 6.04 -27.49 15.12
N ARG A 438 6.83 -27.04 14.13
CA ARG A 438 7.90 -26.04 14.27
C ARG A 438 7.39 -24.62 14.02
N LYS A 439 6.31 -24.21 14.71
CA LYS A 439 5.63 -22.93 14.50
C LYS A 439 6.56 -21.72 14.64
N GLU A 440 7.59 -21.80 15.48
CA GLU A 440 8.59 -20.74 15.66
C GLU A 440 9.35 -20.36 14.38
N LEU A 441 9.38 -21.25 13.38
CA LEU A 441 10.03 -21.00 12.10
C LEU A 441 9.18 -20.13 11.15
N PHE A 442 7.85 -20.23 11.27
CA PHE A 442 6.92 -19.64 10.30
C PHE A 442 5.84 -18.71 10.89
N SER A 443 5.89 -18.42 12.20
CA SER A 443 4.96 -17.50 12.88
C SER A 443 5.37 -16.04 12.81
N GLN A 444 6.47 -15.71 12.14
CA GLN A 444 6.95 -14.34 11.94
C GLN A 444 7.12 -14.05 10.45
N GLU A 445 6.84 -12.83 10.05
CA GLU A 445 7.14 -12.38 8.70
C GLU A 445 8.66 -12.39 8.46
N LEU A 446 9.08 -13.06 7.42
CA LEU A 446 10.46 -13.06 6.89
C LEU A 446 10.53 -12.21 5.63
N PHE A 447 10.22 -10.92 5.76
CA PHE A 447 10.09 -9.98 4.64
C PHE A 447 11.26 -10.05 3.67
N GLY A 448 10.98 -10.44 2.41
CA GLY A 448 11.97 -10.67 1.37
C GLY A 448 11.74 -12.00 0.63
N PRO A 449 12.71 -12.46 -0.15
CA PRO A 449 12.58 -13.66 -0.99
C PRO A 449 12.74 -14.98 -0.17
N ILE A 450 11.91 -15.17 0.85
CA ILE A 450 11.97 -16.34 1.75
C ILE A 450 10.60 -16.98 1.83
N ALA A 451 10.51 -18.28 1.50
CA ALA A 451 9.28 -19.06 1.66
C ALA A 451 9.54 -20.38 2.39
N LEU A 452 8.54 -20.80 3.16
CA LEU A 452 8.56 -22.04 3.91
C LEU A 452 7.51 -23.01 3.35
N LEU A 453 7.96 -24.18 2.94
CA LEU A 453 7.10 -25.31 2.61
C LEU A 453 6.85 -26.10 3.89
N ILE A 454 5.63 -26.02 4.42
CA ILE A 454 5.26 -26.56 5.72
C ILE A 454 4.54 -27.88 5.51
N LYS A 455 5.14 -28.95 6.02
CA LYS A 455 4.60 -30.29 5.95
C LYS A 455 3.48 -30.46 6.96
N THR A 456 2.25 -30.61 6.49
CA THR A 456 1.06 -30.82 7.33
C THR A 456 0.61 -32.29 7.27
N LYS A 457 -0.17 -32.73 8.23
CA LYS A 457 -0.74 -34.08 8.25
C LYS A 457 -1.70 -34.28 7.05
N ASP A 458 -2.58 -33.31 6.83
CA ASP A 458 -3.65 -33.31 5.84
C ASP A 458 -4.09 -31.86 5.51
N THR A 459 -5.03 -31.72 4.59
CA THR A 459 -5.60 -30.41 4.19
C THR A 459 -6.30 -29.69 5.35
N ASP A 460 -6.93 -30.44 6.25
CA ASP A 460 -7.61 -29.84 7.41
C ASP A 460 -6.62 -29.16 8.35
N GLN A 461 -5.47 -29.77 8.59
CA GLN A 461 -4.39 -29.12 9.35
C GLN A 461 -3.81 -27.93 8.61
N SER A 462 -3.69 -27.98 7.27
CA SER A 462 -3.24 -26.85 6.46
C SER A 462 -4.15 -25.63 6.64
N ILE A 463 -5.46 -25.82 6.58
CA ILE A 463 -6.47 -24.78 6.77
C ILE A 463 -6.41 -24.23 8.21
N ALA A 464 -6.35 -25.13 9.21
CA ALA A 464 -6.29 -24.74 10.61
C ALA A 464 -5.06 -23.88 10.94
N LEU A 465 -3.88 -24.24 10.41
CA LEU A 465 -2.65 -23.49 10.60
C LEU A 465 -2.68 -22.14 9.87
N ALA A 466 -3.19 -22.08 8.63
CA ALA A 466 -3.34 -20.83 7.90
C ALA A 466 -4.23 -19.85 8.68
N LYS A 467 -5.37 -20.33 9.19
CA LYS A 467 -6.28 -19.54 10.04
C LYS A 467 -5.61 -19.10 11.34
N GLU A 468 -4.94 -20.01 12.04
CA GLU A 468 -4.24 -19.71 13.30
C GLU A 468 -3.19 -18.62 13.10
N MET A 469 -2.37 -18.72 12.05
CA MET A 469 -1.34 -17.72 11.75
C MET A 469 -1.96 -16.37 11.41
N ALA A 470 -3.02 -16.35 10.60
CA ALA A 470 -3.72 -15.12 10.25
C ALA A 470 -4.33 -14.42 11.49
N LEU A 471 -4.96 -15.17 12.40
CA LEU A 471 -5.55 -14.62 13.63
C LEU A 471 -4.50 -14.13 14.63
N SER A 472 -3.37 -14.85 14.75
CA SER A 472 -2.37 -14.55 15.78
C SER A 472 -1.29 -13.59 15.33
N HIS A 473 -0.93 -13.61 14.04
CA HIS A 473 0.22 -12.88 13.50
C HIS A 473 -0.17 -11.96 12.33
N GLY A 474 -1.41 -12.04 11.86
CA GLY A 474 -1.91 -11.28 10.73
C GLY A 474 -1.61 -11.93 9.38
N ALA A 475 -2.49 -11.69 8.41
CA ALA A 475 -2.29 -12.00 7.00
C ALA A 475 -3.06 -11.00 6.14
N ILE A 476 -2.44 -10.54 5.06
CA ILE A 476 -3.05 -9.64 4.08
C ILE A 476 -3.70 -10.44 2.96
N SER A 477 -3.13 -11.61 2.64
CA SER A 477 -3.59 -12.47 1.55
C SER A 477 -3.46 -13.95 1.90
N CYS A 478 -4.30 -14.77 1.26
CA CYS A 478 -4.18 -16.23 1.23
C CYS A 478 -4.37 -16.71 -0.21
N GLY A 479 -3.45 -17.51 -0.72
CA GLY A 479 -3.63 -18.29 -1.94
C GLY A 479 -4.16 -19.68 -1.60
N ALA A 480 -5.07 -20.23 -2.40
CA ALA A 480 -5.54 -21.59 -2.19
C ALA A 480 -5.71 -22.33 -3.51
N TYR A 481 -5.30 -23.58 -3.53
CA TYR A 481 -5.39 -24.43 -4.70
C TYR A 481 -6.12 -25.72 -4.34
N THR A 482 -7.32 -25.90 -4.86
CA THR A 482 -8.15 -27.08 -4.69
C THR A 482 -9.12 -27.25 -5.86
N THR A 483 -9.35 -28.48 -6.27
CA THR A 483 -10.38 -28.87 -7.25
C THR A 483 -11.64 -29.41 -6.55
N ASP A 484 -11.63 -29.54 -5.23
CA ASP A 484 -12.74 -30.01 -4.41
C ASP A 484 -13.58 -28.82 -3.92
N ALA A 485 -14.87 -28.80 -4.29
CA ALA A 485 -15.78 -27.71 -3.94
C ALA A 485 -16.03 -27.61 -2.41
N ALA A 486 -16.04 -28.72 -1.69
CA ALA A 486 -16.25 -28.73 -0.24
C ALA A 486 -15.01 -28.19 0.49
N VAL A 487 -13.81 -28.56 0.03
CA VAL A 487 -12.55 -28.01 0.55
C VAL A 487 -12.46 -26.51 0.26
N ARG A 488 -12.85 -26.08 -0.95
CA ARG A 488 -12.89 -24.67 -1.33
C ARG A 488 -13.77 -23.85 -0.40
N GLU A 489 -14.99 -24.33 -0.14
CA GLU A 489 -15.94 -23.65 0.75
C GLU A 489 -15.38 -23.59 2.18
N LYS A 490 -14.83 -24.68 2.68
CA LYS A 490 -14.20 -24.72 4.01
C LYS A 490 -13.05 -23.70 4.13
N ILE A 491 -12.18 -23.59 3.11
CA ILE A 491 -11.11 -22.59 3.13
C ILE A 491 -11.70 -21.17 3.13
N ALA A 492 -12.73 -20.92 2.32
CA ALA A 492 -13.38 -19.61 2.26
C ALA A 492 -13.97 -19.21 3.62
N ASP A 493 -14.72 -20.09 4.28
CA ASP A 493 -15.32 -19.85 5.58
C ASP A 493 -14.26 -19.62 6.68
N GLU A 494 -13.27 -20.49 6.76
CA GLU A 494 -12.26 -20.43 7.82
C GLU A 494 -11.38 -19.19 7.69
N MET A 495 -11.02 -18.81 6.47
CA MET A 495 -10.23 -17.59 6.24
C MET A 495 -11.07 -16.32 6.36
N ALA A 496 -12.36 -16.35 6.04
CA ALA A 496 -13.27 -15.24 6.32
C ALA A 496 -13.35 -14.95 7.83
N LEU A 497 -13.43 -15.98 8.68
CA LEU A 497 -13.36 -15.84 10.14
C LEU A 497 -12.01 -15.26 10.63
N ALA A 498 -10.95 -15.43 9.85
CA ALA A 498 -9.65 -14.81 10.10
C ALA A 498 -9.50 -13.44 9.40
N ALA A 499 -10.58 -12.89 8.84
CA ALA A 499 -10.59 -11.64 8.10
C ALA A 499 -9.47 -11.55 7.03
N THR A 500 -9.23 -12.64 6.32
CA THR A 500 -8.19 -12.74 5.28
C THR A 500 -8.82 -13.09 3.93
N PRO A 501 -8.63 -12.27 2.87
CA PRO A 501 -9.15 -12.58 1.55
C PRO A 501 -8.42 -13.78 0.94
N VAL A 502 -9.14 -14.61 0.18
CA VAL A 502 -8.59 -15.81 -0.46
C VAL A 502 -8.66 -15.69 -1.98
N SER A 503 -7.54 -15.96 -2.63
CA SER A 503 -7.44 -16.12 -4.08
C SER A 503 -7.35 -17.59 -4.44
N PHE A 504 -8.36 -18.11 -5.16
CA PHE A 504 -8.43 -19.52 -5.52
C PHE A 504 -7.87 -19.79 -6.92
N ASN A 505 -7.02 -20.80 -7.04
CA ASN A 505 -6.57 -21.42 -8.29
C ASN A 505 -5.96 -20.44 -9.32
N LEU A 506 -5.29 -19.39 -8.86
CA LEU A 506 -4.65 -18.42 -9.75
C LEU A 506 -3.47 -19.05 -10.50
N THR A 507 -3.45 -18.87 -11.82
CA THR A 507 -2.38 -19.30 -12.72
C THR A 507 -2.13 -18.23 -13.79
N GLY A 508 -1.17 -18.45 -14.69
CA GLY A 508 -0.92 -17.56 -15.84
C GLY A 508 -0.26 -16.22 -15.48
N GLY A 509 0.52 -16.16 -14.41
CA GLY A 509 1.22 -14.94 -13.99
C GLY A 509 0.30 -13.93 -13.29
N ILE A 510 -0.85 -14.38 -12.78
CA ILE A 510 -1.74 -13.54 -11.99
C ILE A 510 -1.21 -13.47 -10.56
N TYR A 511 -0.86 -12.27 -10.10
CA TYR A 511 -0.49 -12.02 -8.71
C TYR A 511 -1.74 -11.88 -7.82
N MET A 512 -1.66 -12.32 -6.54
CA MET A 512 -2.82 -12.30 -5.62
C MET A 512 -3.40 -10.91 -5.37
N ASN A 513 -2.63 -9.87 -5.58
CA ASN A 513 -3.04 -8.47 -5.42
C ASN A 513 -2.79 -7.68 -6.72
N GLN A 514 -3.23 -8.22 -7.85
CA GLN A 514 -2.95 -7.70 -9.19
C GLN A 514 -3.40 -6.24 -9.39
N ASN A 515 -4.53 -5.86 -8.82
CA ASN A 515 -5.03 -4.48 -8.82
C ASN A 515 -5.85 -4.26 -7.56
N ALA A 516 -5.34 -3.45 -6.64
CA ALA A 516 -5.96 -3.24 -5.33
C ALA A 516 -7.01 -2.13 -5.33
N ALA A 517 -6.92 -1.14 -6.22
CA ALA A 517 -7.92 -0.07 -6.29
C ALA A 517 -9.27 -0.63 -6.78
N PHE A 518 -10.34 -0.29 -6.09
CA PHE A 518 -11.72 -0.73 -6.37
C PHE A 518 -11.95 -2.25 -6.32
N SER A 519 -10.98 -3.03 -5.84
CA SER A 519 -11.02 -4.51 -5.90
C SER A 519 -11.26 -5.20 -4.56
N ASP A 520 -11.14 -4.50 -3.45
CA ASP A 520 -11.25 -5.02 -2.07
C ASP A 520 -10.26 -6.15 -1.70
N PHE A 521 -9.28 -6.46 -2.56
CA PHE A 521 -8.29 -7.52 -2.36
C PHE A 521 -6.97 -7.01 -1.80
N HIS A 522 -7.04 -6.34 -0.64
CA HIS A 522 -5.90 -5.93 0.16
C HIS A 522 -6.21 -6.15 1.64
N VAL A 523 -5.47 -5.53 2.58
CA VAL A 523 -5.74 -5.66 4.02
C VAL A 523 -7.21 -5.37 4.35
N THR A 524 -7.84 -6.25 5.14
CA THR A 524 -9.27 -6.11 5.50
C THR A 524 -9.51 -5.23 6.74
N GLY A 525 -8.47 -5.02 7.56
CA GLY A 525 -8.57 -4.32 8.84
C GLY A 525 -9.13 -5.18 10.00
N GLY A 526 -9.37 -6.48 9.77
CA GLY A 526 -10.00 -7.39 10.73
C GLY A 526 -9.06 -8.38 11.43
N ASN A 527 -7.76 -8.34 11.14
CA ASN A 527 -6.76 -9.20 11.78
C ASN A 527 -5.49 -8.38 12.11
N PRO A 528 -4.49 -8.94 12.81
CA PRO A 528 -3.31 -8.17 13.25
C PRO A 528 -2.50 -7.47 12.16
N ALA A 529 -2.65 -7.83 10.87
CA ALA A 529 -1.96 -7.16 9.77
C ALA A 529 -2.51 -5.75 9.47
N GLY A 530 -3.67 -5.37 10.02
CA GLY A 530 -4.20 -4.03 9.86
C GLY A 530 -5.49 -3.80 10.62
N ASN A 531 -5.87 -2.53 10.80
CA ASN A 531 -7.06 -2.14 11.55
C ASN A 531 -8.06 -1.29 10.74
N ALA A 532 -7.82 -1.12 9.45
CA ALA A 532 -8.69 -0.38 8.54
C ALA A 532 -8.46 -0.76 7.08
N SER A 533 -9.49 -0.66 6.26
CA SER A 533 -9.42 -0.86 4.82
C SER A 533 -10.56 -0.14 4.08
N PHE A 534 -10.46 -0.01 2.76
CA PHE A 534 -11.55 0.52 1.93
C PHE A 534 -12.76 -0.42 1.80
N THR A 535 -12.64 -1.68 2.19
CA THR A 535 -13.77 -2.60 2.30
C THR A 535 -14.87 -2.08 3.23
N ASN A 536 -14.47 -1.25 4.20
CA ASN A 536 -15.35 -0.65 5.20
C ASN A 536 -15.30 0.88 5.14
N PRO A 537 -16.45 1.57 5.26
CA PRO A 537 -16.50 3.04 5.27
C PRO A 537 -15.67 3.69 6.39
N GLU A 538 -15.31 2.93 7.42
CA GLU A 538 -14.51 3.42 8.56
C GLU A 538 -13.18 4.03 8.15
N TYR A 539 -12.61 3.60 7.05
CA TYR A 539 -11.37 4.18 6.55
C TYR A 539 -11.48 5.69 6.31
N VAL A 540 -12.64 6.16 5.87
CA VAL A 540 -12.90 7.59 5.66
C VAL A 540 -13.76 8.20 6.77
N THR A 541 -14.78 7.51 7.27
CA THR A 541 -15.72 8.05 8.28
C THR A 541 -15.07 8.30 9.63
N ARG A 542 -14.03 7.57 9.99
CA ARG A 542 -13.24 7.82 11.21
C ARG A 542 -12.39 9.10 11.15
N ARG A 543 -12.32 9.84 10.01
CA ARG A 543 -11.50 11.06 9.84
C ARG A 543 -12.27 12.35 10.15
N PHE A 544 -13.59 12.28 10.34
CA PHE A 544 -14.43 13.42 10.68
C PHE A 544 -15.55 13.01 11.64
N THR A 545 -16.31 14.00 12.12
CA THR A 545 -17.47 13.79 12.99
C THR A 545 -18.60 14.71 12.56
N TRP A 546 -19.82 14.19 12.43
CA TRP A 546 -21.00 15.01 12.18
C TRP A 546 -21.45 15.74 13.44
N VAL A 547 -21.63 17.06 13.35
CA VAL A 547 -22.14 17.91 14.43
C VAL A 547 -23.34 18.68 13.93
N GLY A 548 -24.47 18.53 14.64
CA GLY A 548 -25.75 19.15 14.28
C GLY A 548 -26.03 20.42 15.09
N HIS A 549 -26.60 21.43 14.42
CA HIS A 549 -27.19 22.62 15.00
C HIS A 549 -28.68 22.64 14.68
N ARG A 550 -29.48 23.29 15.52
CA ARG A 550 -30.94 23.45 15.29
C ARG A 550 -31.44 24.75 15.86
N GLU A 551 -32.43 25.30 15.21
CA GLU A 551 -33.18 26.47 15.65
C GLU A 551 -34.65 26.33 15.26
N PRO A 552 -35.60 27.11 15.83
CA PRO A 552 -36.97 27.15 15.33
C PRO A 552 -36.98 27.48 13.84
N ALA A 553 -37.74 26.73 13.05
CA ALA A 553 -37.88 27.05 11.63
C ALA A 553 -38.56 28.43 11.49
N LYS A 554 -38.01 29.27 10.60
CA LYS A 554 -38.65 30.54 10.24
C LYS A 554 -39.89 30.19 9.42
N VAL A 555 -41.04 30.59 9.90
CA VAL A 555 -42.34 30.47 9.23
C VAL A 555 -42.40 31.43 8.04
#